data_99649526a4dc3968ffd00287736b22ca
#
_entry.id   99649526a4dc3968ffd00287736b22ca
#
_cell.length_a   1.000
_cell.length_b   1.000
_cell.length_c   1.000
_cell.angle_alpha   90.00
_cell.angle_beta   90.00
_cell.angle_gamma   90.00
#
_symmetry.space_group_name_H-M   'P 1'
#
loop_
_entity.id
_entity.type
_entity.pdbx_description
1 polymer ?
#
loop_
_entity_poly.entity_id
_entity_poly.type
_entity_poly.pdbx_seq_one_letter_code
_entity_poly.pdbx_strand_id
1 'polypeptide(L)'
;LVGGCDGARVGRNYYTEFVKQTPKDTMILTLACGKYRFNDLDLGTIGGLPRILDMGQCNDAYSAIRVAVALAEAFDCGVNELPLSMVLSWYEQKAVCILLTLLHLGIKNIKLGPTLPAFISPNILNYLVDNYGIAPITTPEADLAEILG
;
A
#
# COMPACT_ATOMS: atom_id res chain seq x y z
N LEU A 1 1.04 -1.67 4.07
CA LEU A 1 0.37 -2.40 3.00
C LEU A 1 1.00 -2.05 1.66
N VAL A 2 1.60 -3.03 0.99
CA VAL A 2 2.26 -2.87 -0.32
C VAL A 2 1.57 -3.79 -1.33
N GLY A 3 0.87 -3.25 -2.30
CA GLY A 3 0.12 -4.10 -3.23
C GLY A 3 -0.44 -3.36 -4.44
N GLY A 4 -1.13 -4.09 -5.28
CA GLY A 4 -1.80 -3.57 -6.47
C GLY A 4 -1.39 -4.26 -7.77
N CYS A 5 -1.41 -3.54 -8.89
CA CYS A 5 -1.39 -4.13 -10.23
C CYS A 5 0.00 -4.28 -10.87
N ASP A 6 1.07 -3.76 -10.31
CA ASP A 6 2.39 -3.59 -10.98
C ASP A 6 3.21 -4.89 -11.15
N GLY A 7 2.59 -6.06 -11.05
CA GLY A 7 3.28 -7.35 -11.08
C GLY A 7 3.98 -7.71 -12.38
N ALA A 8 3.47 -7.23 -13.52
CA ALA A 8 3.90 -7.72 -14.83
C ALA A 8 4.82 -6.78 -15.61
N ARG A 9 5.00 -5.54 -15.20
CA ARG A 9 5.76 -4.57 -16.00
C ARG A 9 7.27 -4.76 -15.84
N VAL A 10 7.94 -4.93 -16.97
CA VAL A 10 9.39 -5.10 -17.06
C VAL A 10 10.12 -3.82 -16.63
N GLY A 11 11.24 -3.96 -15.90
CA GLY A 11 12.11 -2.85 -15.53
C GLY A 11 11.62 -2.01 -14.35
N ARG A 12 10.59 -2.45 -13.64
CA ARG A 12 10.10 -1.78 -12.42
C ARG A 12 10.45 -2.58 -11.18
N ASN A 13 11.36 -2.07 -10.38
CA ASN A 13 11.79 -2.70 -9.14
C ASN A 13 11.41 -1.92 -7.88
N TYR A 14 10.69 -0.80 -8.00
CA TYR A 14 10.36 0.05 -6.87
C TYR A 14 9.80 -0.75 -5.69
N TYR A 15 8.73 -1.54 -5.89
CA TYR A 15 8.06 -2.26 -4.80
C TYR A 15 8.93 -3.34 -4.21
N THR A 16 9.74 -4.03 -5.02
CA THR A 16 10.72 -5.02 -4.53
C THR A 16 11.78 -4.36 -3.66
N GLU A 17 12.37 -3.27 -4.13
CA GLU A 17 13.40 -2.56 -3.36
C GLU A 17 12.82 -1.87 -2.12
N PHE A 18 11.60 -1.32 -2.22
CA PHE A 18 10.89 -0.78 -1.07
C PHE A 18 10.72 -1.84 0.03
N VAL A 19 10.20 -3.02 -0.32
CA VAL A 19 9.97 -4.12 0.64
C VAL A 19 11.27 -4.61 1.27
N LYS A 20 12.36 -4.75 0.48
CA LYS A 20 13.67 -5.16 1.00
C LYS A 20 14.26 -4.19 2.03
N GLN A 21 13.97 -2.91 1.88
CA GLN A 21 14.51 -1.84 2.73
C GLN A 21 13.67 -1.56 3.96
N THR A 22 12.49 -2.19 4.11
CA THR A 22 11.66 -2.02 5.31
C THR A 22 12.40 -2.48 6.57
N PRO A 23 12.24 -1.78 7.69
CA PRO A 23 12.81 -2.20 8.98
C PRO A 23 12.45 -3.64 9.33
N LYS A 24 13.32 -4.31 10.10
CA LYS A 24 13.15 -5.74 10.46
C LYS A 24 11.93 -6.02 11.33
N ASP A 25 11.41 -5.01 12.00
CA ASP A 25 10.21 -5.04 12.83
C ASP A 25 8.92 -4.64 12.08
N THR A 26 9.00 -4.49 10.76
CA THR A 26 7.86 -4.15 9.91
C THR A 26 7.21 -5.39 9.31
N MET A 27 5.90 -5.53 9.53
CA MET A 27 5.07 -6.51 8.83
C MET A 27 4.60 -5.94 7.49
N ILE A 28 4.58 -6.75 6.46
CA ILE A 28 4.18 -6.37 5.10
C ILE A 28 2.92 -7.14 4.73
N LEU A 29 1.80 -6.44 4.61
CA LEU A 29 0.60 -6.99 3.99
C LEU A 29 0.69 -6.74 2.49
N THR A 30 0.47 -7.78 1.69
CA THR A 30 0.49 -7.64 0.23
C THR A 30 -0.69 -8.32 -0.42
N LEU A 31 -1.10 -7.83 -1.58
CA LEU A 31 -2.20 -8.39 -2.35
C LEU A 31 -2.08 -8.07 -3.84
N ALA A 32 -2.89 -8.74 -4.64
CA ALA A 32 -3.02 -8.57 -6.08
C ALA A 32 -1.75 -8.98 -6.87
N CYS A 33 -1.60 -8.52 -8.11
CA CYS A 33 -0.52 -8.97 -8.98
C CYS A 33 0.86 -8.44 -8.58
N GLY A 34 0.92 -7.28 -7.93
CA GLY A 34 2.17 -6.66 -7.48
C GLY A 34 2.95 -7.53 -6.49
N LYS A 35 2.28 -8.36 -5.71
CA LYS A 35 2.91 -9.27 -4.75
C LYS A 35 3.93 -10.23 -5.37
N TYR A 36 3.70 -10.67 -6.62
CA TYR A 36 4.57 -11.62 -7.31
C TYR A 36 5.97 -11.08 -7.62
N ARG A 37 6.24 -9.82 -7.33
CA ARG A 37 7.58 -9.26 -7.42
C ARG A 37 8.45 -9.54 -6.20
N PHE A 38 7.83 -9.90 -5.07
CA PHE A 38 8.57 -10.00 -3.82
C PHE A 38 7.98 -11.01 -2.82
N ASN A 39 6.87 -11.68 -3.11
CA ASN A 39 6.26 -12.62 -2.16
C ASN A 39 7.07 -13.91 -1.95
N ASP A 40 8.08 -14.14 -2.79
CA ASP A 40 9.07 -15.23 -2.66
C ASP A 40 10.30 -14.84 -1.82
N LEU A 41 10.40 -13.58 -1.40
CA LEU A 41 11.51 -13.13 -0.54
C LEU A 41 11.35 -13.68 0.88
N ASP A 42 12.43 -14.24 1.42
CA ASP A 42 12.52 -14.56 2.83
C ASP A 42 13.04 -13.33 3.60
N LEU A 43 12.14 -12.61 4.25
CA LEU A 43 12.47 -11.47 5.11
C LEU A 43 12.50 -11.84 6.59
N GLY A 44 12.34 -13.13 6.92
CA GLY A 44 12.25 -13.60 8.28
C GLY A 44 10.85 -13.54 8.88
N THR A 45 10.77 -13.62 10.19
CA THR A 45 9.51 -13.70 10.94
C THR A 45 9.46 -12.68 12.09
N ILE A 46 8.24 -12.29 12.46
CA ILE A 46 7.94 -11.50 13.66
C ILE A 46 6.86 -12.25 14.44
N GLY A 47 7.14 -12.55 15.72
CA GLY A 47 6.18 -13.29 16.57
C GLY A 47 5.79 -14.67 16.03
N GLY A 48 6.65 -15.30 15.24
CA GLY A 48 6.39 -16.60 14.61
C GLY A 48 5.60 -16.52 13.29
N LEU A 49 5.24 -15.32 12.84
CA LEU A 49 4.57 -15.09 11.54
C LEU A 49 5.58 -14.60 10.50
N PRO A 50 5.48 -15.04 9.23
CA PRO A 50 6.28 -14.45 8.16
C PRO A 50 6.08 -12.94 8.08
N ARG A 51 7.15 -12.18 7.80
CA ARG A 51 7.03 -10.72 7.64
C ARG A 51 6.22 -10.32 6.42
N ILE A 52 6.14 -11.16 5.40
CA ILE A 52 5.26 -10.95 4.23
C ILE A 52 4.02 -11.81 4.42
N LEU A 53 2.87 -11.16 4.48
CA LEU A 53 1.55 -11.81 4.56
C LEU A 53 0.78 -11.55 3.27
N ASP A 54 0.56 -12.60 2.51
CA ASP A 54 -0.22 -12.57 1.26
C ASP A 54 -1.71 -12.59 1.58
N MET A 55 -2.39 -11.49 1.30
CA MET A 55 -3.82 -11.31 1.53
C MET A 55 -4.69 -11.79 0.36
N GLY A 56 -4.09 -12.30 -0.72
CA GLY A 56 -4.82 -12.80 -1.88
C GLY A 56 -4.77 -11.86 -3.10
N GLN A 57 -5.83 -11.87 -3.90
CA GLN A 57 -5.95 -11.08 -5.11
C GLN A 57 -6.65 -9.72 -4.86
N CYS A 58 -6.89 -8.93 -5.93
CA CYS A 58 -7.52 -7.61 -5.80
C CYS A 58 -8.93 -7.67 -5.18
N ASN A 59 -9.70 -8.73 -5.44
CA ASN A 59 -11.00 -8.93 -4.81
C ASN A 59 -10.91 -9.27 -3.32
N ASP A 60 -9.73 -9.63 -2.83
CA ASP A 60 -9.47 -9.89 -1.41
C ASP A 60 -8.98 -8.64 -0.64
N ALA A 61 -8.95 -7.47 -1.29
CA ALA A 61 -8.62 -6.20 -0.63
C ALA A 61 -9.51 -5.92 0.60
N TYR A 62 -10.73 -6.44 0.61
CA TYR A 62 -11.61 -6.42 1.77
C TYR A 62 -10.96 -7.05 3.00
N SER A 63 -10.25 -8.16 2.84
CA SER A 63 -9.54 -8.83 3.94
C SER A 63 -8.46 -7.94 4.56
N ALA A 64 -7.69 -7.22 3.72
CA ALA A 64 -6.70 -6.26 4.20
C ALA A 64 -7.35 -5.08 4.97
N ILE A 65 -8.48 -4.58 4.49
CA ILE A 65 -9.26 -3.56 5.18
C ILE A 65 -9.75 -4.09 6.54
N ARG A 66 -10.26 -5.32 6.58
CA ARG A 66 -10.71 -5.95 7.85
C ARG A 66 -9.57 -6.12 8.85
N VAL A 67 -8.37 -6.46 8.39
CA VAL A 67 -7.19 -6.52 9.27
C VAL A 67 -6.87 -5.14 9.84
N ALA A 68 -6.86 -4.09 9.01
CA ALA A 68 -6.61 -2.74 9.48
C ALA A 68 -7.66 -2.27 10.52
N VAL A 69 -8.94 -2.54 10.28
CA VAL A 69 -10.02 -2.22 11.22
C VAL A 69 -9.87 -3.00 12.53
N ALA A 70 -9.59 -4.31 12.45
CA ALA A 70 -9.40 -5.13 13.66
C ALA A 70 -8.18 -4.70 14.48
N LEU A 71 -7.10 -4.25 13.83
CA LEU A 71 -5.95 -3.67 14.51
C LEU A 71 -6.31 -2.35 15.19
N ALA A 72 -7.05 -1.48 14.50
CA ALA A 72 -7.51 -0.22 15.08
C ALA A 72 -8.38 -0.44 16.32
N GLU A 73 -9.31 -1.41 16.26
CA GLU A 73 -10.12 -1.83 17.40
C GLU A 73 -9.26 -2.38 18.55
N ALA A 74 -8.27 -3.22 18.24
CA ALA A 74 -7.40 -3.83 19.24
C ALA A 74 -6.49 -2.82 19.95
N PHE A 75 -6.10 -1.75 19.26
CA PHE A 75 -5.30 -0.66 19.82
C PHE A 75 -6.11 0.54 20.30
N ASP A 76 -7.44 0.46 20.24
CA ASP A 76 -8.37 1.52 20.64
C ASP A 76 -8.08 2.87 19.95
N CYS A 77 -7.88 2.82 18.63
CA CYS A 77 -7.57 3.99 17.81
C CYS A 77 -8.25 3.95 16.45
N GLY A 78 -8.15 5.03 15.69
CA GLY A 78 -8.60 5.08 14.29
C GLY A 78 -7.60 4.41 13.34
N VAL A 79 -8.06 3.94 12.18
CA VAL A 79 -7.18 3.32 11.16
C VAL A 79 -6.05 4.26 10.73
N ASN A 80 -6.31 5.56 10.65
CA ASN A 80 -5.31 6.57 10.29
C ASN A 80 -4.30 6.87 11.43
N GLU A 81 -4.56 6.39 12.63
CA GLU A 81 -3.67 6.54 13.78
C GLU A 81 -2.77 5.31 13.99
N LEU A 82 -3.07 4.22 13.29
CA LEU A 82 -2.20 3.04 13.27
C LEU A 82 -0.84 3.37 12.60
N PRO A 83 0.24 2.71 13.00
CA PRO A 83 1.50 2.72 12.27
C PRO A 83 1.38 1.90 10.97
N LEU A 84 0.40 2.24 10.15
CA LEU A 84 0.02 1.56 8.91
C LEU A 84 0.18 2.53 7.74
N SER A 85 1.09 2.20 6.84
CA SER A 85 1.32 2.96 5.62
C SER A 85 0.85 2.17 4.41
N MET A 86 0.29 2.87 3.43
CA MET A 86 -0.23 2.26 2.21
C MET A 86 0.58 2.73 1.01
N VAL A 87 1.21 1.77 0.34
CA VAL A 87 1.99 1.99 -0.90
C VAL A 87 1.36 1.15 -1.99
N LEU A 88 0.54 1.78 -2.82
CA LEU A 88 -0.34 1.09 -3.75
C LEU A 88 0.07 1.34 -5.20
N SER A 89 0.02 0.29 -6.01
CA SER A 89 0.12 0.40 -7.46
C SER A 89 -1.25 0.26 -8.10
N TRP A 90 -1.50 1.07 -9.11
CA TRP A 90 -2.70 0.94 -9.92
C TRP A 90 -2.31 0.71 -11.40
N TYR A 91 -3.16 -0.01 -12.12
CA TYR A 91 -2.98 -0.27 -13.54
C TYR A 91 -4.30 -0.47 -14.29
N GLU A 92 -5.34 -0.84 -13.54
CA GLU A 92 -6.66 -1.15 -14.07
C GLU A 92 -7.78 -0.64 -13.15
N GLN A 93 -9.01 -0.74 -13.65
CA GLN A 93 -10.21 -0.22 -13.00
C GLN A 93 -10.45 -0.76 -11.59
N LYS A 94 -10.12 -2.02 -11.29
CA LYS A 94 -10.29 -2.59 -9.94
C LYS A 94 -9.45 -1.87 -8.90
N ALA A 95 -8.21 -1.52 -9.24
CA ALA A 95 -7.35 -0.75 -8.33
C ALA A 95 -7.94 0.65 -8.05
N VAL A 96 -8.54 1.28 -9.06
CA VAL A 96 -9.25 2.55 -8.88
C VAL A 96 -10.46 2.39 -7.97
N CYS A 97 -11.27 1.34 -8.15
CA CYS A 97 -12.40 1.05 -7.26
C CYS A 97 -11.95 0.83 -5.82
N ILE A 98 -10.86 0.11 -5.61
CA ILE A 98 -10.28 -0.11 -4.27
C ILE A 98 -9.82 1.22 -3.67
N LEU A 99 -9.11 2.04 -4.44
CA LEU A 99 -8.69 3.37 -3.98
C LEU A 99 -9.89 4.22 -3.55
N LEU A 100 -10.93 4.31 -4.37
CA LEU A 100 -12.14 5.05 -4.05
C LEU A 100 -12.84 4.50 -2.79
N THR A 101 -12.82 3.19 -2.59
CA THR A 101 -13.34 2.57 -1.36
C THR A 101 -12.55 2.99 -0.14
N LEU A 102 -11.21 3.00 -0.21
CA LEU A 102 -10.36 3.46 0.88
C LEU A 102 -10.64 4.92 1.22
N LEU A 103 -10.75 5.78 0.22
CA LEU A 103 -11.08 7.20 0.40
C LEU A 103 -12.48 7.39 1.01
N HIS A 104 -13.47 6.59 0.56
CA HIS A 104 -14.83 6.60 1.13
C HIS A 104 -14.82 6.20 2.62
N LEU A 105 -13.96 5.28 3.00
CA LEU A 105 -13.76 4.88 4.39
C LEU A 105 -12.93 5.89 5.21
N GLY A 106 -12.54 6.99 4.61
CA GLY A 106 -11.76 8.04 5.27
C GLY A 106 -10.28 7.70 5.49
N ILE A 107 -9.77 6.67 4.82
CA ILE A 107 -8.35 6.29 4.90
C ILE A 107 -7.51 7.29 4.12
N LYS A 108 -6.40 7.74 4.72
CA LYS A 108 -5.54 8.82 4.23
C LYS A 108 -4.09 8.36 4.05
N ASN A 109 -3.25 9.27 3.54
CA ASN A 109 -1.80 9.11 3.43
C ASN A 109 -1.39 7.89 2.60
N ILE A 110 -1.94 7.79 1.39
CA ILE A 110 -1.66 6.70 0.46
C ILE A 110 -0.60 7.14 -0.56
N LYS A 111 0.51 6.42 -0.63
CA LYS A 111 1.48 6.51 -1.73
C LYS A 111 0.93 5.74 -2.92
N LEU A 112 0.78 6.40 -4.05
CA LEU A 112 0.18 5.83 -5.25
C LEU A 112 1.12 5.89 -6.45
N GLY A 113 1.30 4.77 -7.11
CA GLY A 113 2.15 4.71 -8.29
C GLY A 113 1.84 3.54 -9.20
N PRO A 114 2.70 3.34 -10.17
CA PRO A 114 3.89 4.13 -10.57
C PRO A 114 3.57 5.38 -11.38
N THR A 115 2.31 5.51 -11.82
CA THR A 115 1.78 6.68 -12.52
C THR A 115 0.41 7.00 -11.94
N LEU A 116 0.00 8.25 -12.00
CA LEU A 116 -1.37 8.60 -11.64
C LEU A 116 -2.33 8.23 -12.77
N PRO A 117 -3.60 7.89 -12.46
CA PRO A 117 -4.61 7.63 -13.48
C PRO A 117 -4.76 8.82 -14.44
N ALA A 118 -4.75 8.54 -15.76
CA ALA A 118 -4.80 9.59 -16.79
C ALA A 118 -6.09 10.43 -16.78
N PHE A 119 -7.16 9.92 -16.16
CA PHE A 119 -8.43 10.65 -16.01
C PHE A 119 -8.43 11.64 -14.83
N ILE A 120 -7.41 11.60 -13.96
CA ILE A 120 -7.30 12.55 -12.85
C ILE A 120 -6.80 13.89 -13.40
N SER A 121 -7.70 14.86 -13.46
CA SER A 121 -7.33 16.23 -13.81
C SER A 121 -6.48 16.87 -12.70
N PRO A 122 -5.71 17.93 -12.99
CA PRO A 122 -4.95 18.65 -11.97
C PRO A 122 -5.79 19.11 -10.77
N ASN A 123 -7.03 19.53 -11.02
CA ASN A 123 -7.92 19.97 -9.94
C ASN A 123 -8.35 18.82 -9.03
N ILE A 124 -8.63 17.65 -9.61
CA ILE A 124 -8.96 16.43 -8.85
C ILE A 124 -7.73 15.97 -8.08
N LEU A 125 -6.55 16.02 -8.69
CA LEU A 125 -5.32 15.65 -8.02
C LEU A 125 -5.05 16.53 -6.81
N ASN A 126 -5.15 17.85 -6.95
CA ASN A 126 -4.98 18.79 -5.84
C ASN A 126 -5.97 18.51 -4.72
N TYR A 127 -7.23 18.26 -5.06
CA TYR A 127 -8.24 17.88 -4.07
C TYR A 127 -7.87 16.60 -3.30
N LEU A 128 -7.37 15.58 -4.00
CA LEU A 128 -6.95 14.31 -3.38
C LEU A 128 -5.72 14.48 -2.49
N VAL A 129 -4.77 15.30 -2.91
CA VAL A 129 -3.58 15.63 -2.10
C VAL A 129 -4.00 16.38 -0.84
N ASP A 130 -4.77 17.45 -0.97
CA ASP A 130 -5.12 18.35 0.13
C ASP A 130 -6.05 17.70 1.16
N ASN A 131 -6.96 16.83 0.73
CA ASN A 131 -7.98 16.25 1.62
C ASN A 131 -7.66 14.84 2.11
N TYR A 132 -6.88 14.06 1.34
CA TYR A 132 -6.60 12.66 1.63
C TYR A 132 -5.11 12.34 1.78
N GLY A 133 -4.21 13.29 1.50
CA GLY A 133 -2.77 13.06 1.59
C GLY A 133 -2.28 12.04 0.56
N ILE A 134 -2.91 11.98 -0.63
CA ILE A 134 -2.42 11.10 -1.70
C ILE A 134 -1.14 11.69 -2.27
N ALA A 135 -0.08 10.89 -2.31
CA ALA A 135 1.20 11.30 -2.88
C ALA A 135 1.68 10.28 -3.92
N PRO A 136 2.35 10.72 -4.99
CA PRO A 136 3.01 9.78 -5.90
C PRO A 136 4.18 9.09 -5.20
N ILE A 137 4.49 7.87 -5.64
CA ILE A 137 5.76 7.24 -5.24
C ILE A 137 6.94 8.00 -5.86
N THR A 138 8.05 8.02 -5.14
CA THR A 138 9.31 8.63 -5.60
C THR A 138 10.42 7.60 -5.70
N THR A 139 11.32 7.53 -4.74
CA THR A 139 12.29 6.44 -4.61
C THR A 139 11.98 5.63 -3.34
N PRO A 140 12.32 4.34 -3.30
CA PRO A 140 12.06 3.52 -2.11
C PRO A 140 12.65 4.13 -0.84
N GLU A 141 13.86 4.68 -0.92
CA GLU A 141 14.58 5.29 0.20
C GLU A 141 13.88 6.54 0.72
N ALA A 142 13.50 7.44 -0.21
CA ALA A 142 12.85 8.70 0.15
C ALA A 142 11.44 8.45 0.73
N ASP A 143 10.68 7.54 0.11
CA ASP A 143 9.34 7.21 0.58
C ASP A 143 9.37 6.49 1.94
N LEU A 144 10.35 5.60 2.18
CA LEU A 144 10.55 4.99 3.48
C LEU A 144 10.96 6.00 4.54
N ALA A 145 11.86 6.92 4.23
CA ALA A 145 12.27 7.97 5.14
C ALA A 145 11.08 8.86 5.55
N GLU A 146 10.21 9.21 4.60
CA GLU A 146 9.00 9.98 4.88
C GLU A 146 7.99 9.21 5.74
N ILE A 147 7.83 7.90 5.51
CA ILE A 147 6.89 7.04 6.23
C ILE A 147 7.35 6.78 7.66
N LEU A 148 8.65 6.64 7.87
CA LEU A 148 9.22 6.28 9.18
C LEU A 148 9.52 7.50 10.07
N GLY A 149 9.51 8.69 9.50
CA GLY A 149 9.76 9.97 10.22
C GLY A 149 11.22 10.21 10.40
#